data_fe4433b530b66bcf31a522ad22e2a763
#
_entry.id   fe4433b530b66bcf31a522ad22e2a763
#
_cell.length_a   1.000
_cell.length_b   1.000
_cell.length_c   1.000
_cell.angle_alpha   90.00
_cell.angle_beta   90.00
_cell.angle_gamma   90.00
#
_symmetry.space_group_name_H-M   'P 1'
#
loop_
_entity.id
_entity.type
_entity.pdbx_description
1 polymer ?
#
loop_
_entity_poly.entity_id
_entity_poly.type
_entity_poly.pdbx_seq_one_letter_code
_entity_poly.pdbx_strand_id
1 'polypeptide(L)'
;MDIIENLKQKIIVSSQAMPNEPFYDEKCMHAMMQSVINGGASALRVAGARDVKMAKQFGVPVIGLTKPDKLPDNWRSVVYITPTLKEVNELIDAGADIIAFDGTSRPRNGCTLQDIIYKIKSSGKLAMADISTLEEGINCANLGADIISTTLAGYTDESGIAGDEPDYELLKKLVETIDKPVILEGRIWAPEDVKKAFELGAHCVVIGSAITRPHLITKRFVESI
;
A
#
# COMPACT_ATOMS: atom_id res chain seq x y z
N MET A 1 -18.99 -11.01 -4.11
CA MET A 1 -17.73 -11.49 -4.73
C MET A 1 -16.61 -11.25 -3.75
N ASP A 2 -15.74 -12.21 -3.56
CA ASP A 2 -14.57 -12.05 -2.68
C ASP A 2 -13.54 -11.12 -3.36
N ILE A 3 -13.30 -9.98 -2.74
CA ILE A 3 -12.36 -8.98 -3.26
C ILE A 3 -10.96 -9.56 -3.36
N ILE A 4 -10.53 -10.34 -2.38
CA ILE A 4 -9.19 -10.93 -2.33
C ILE A 4 -8.99 -11.86 -3.53
N GLU A 5 -9.91 -12.79 -3.77
CA GLU A 5 -9.82 -13.71 -4.90
C GLU A 5 -9.82 -12.97 -6.26
N ASN A 6 -10.60 -11.89 -6.39
CA ASN A 6 -10.63 -11.09 -7.62
C ASN A 6 -9.32 -10.35 -7.89
N LEU A 7 -8.50 -10.11 -6.86
CA LEU A 7 -7.20 -9.44 -6.98
C LEU A 7 -6.05 -10.42 -7.24
N LYS A 8 -6.30 -11.73 -7.21
CA LYS A 8 -5.25 -12.74 -7.42
C LYS A 8 -4.59 -12.59 -8.79
N GLN A 9 -3.26 -12.51 -8.81
CA GLN A 9 -2.44 -12.27 -10.01
C GLN A 9 -2.85 -11.00 -10.79
N LYS A 10 -3.25 -9.95 -10.08
CA LYS A 10 -3.62 -8.66 -10.66
C LYS A 10 -2.67 -7.56 -10.23
N ILE A 11 -2.75 -6.44 -10.96
CA ILE A 11 -2.01 -5.22 -10.67
C ILE A 11 -2.94 -4.21 -10.02
N ILE A 12 -2.50 -3.70 -8.88
CA ILE A 12 -3.09 -2.58 -8.17
C ILE A 12 -2.22 -1.36 -8.43
N VAL A 13 -2.82 -0.24 -8.78
CA VAL A 13 -2.04 0.99 -8.97
C VAL A 13 -2.20 1.91 -7.78
N SER A 14 -1.04 2.32 -7.23
CA SER A 14 -0.98 3.32 -6.15
C SER A 14 -0.96 4.71 -6.74
N SER A 15 -2.10 5.42 -6.64
CA SER A 15 -2.29 6.79 -7.10
C SER A 15 -2.29 7.72 -5.90
N GLN A 16 -1.13 8.26 -5.56
CA GLN A 16 -0.94 9.14 -4.42
C GLN A 16 -0.05 10.31 -4.82
N ALA A 17 -0.37 11.51 -4.31
CA ALA A 17 0.44 12.70 -4.50
C ALA A 17 0.55 13.48 -3.19
N MET A 18 1.68 14.17 -3.00
CA MET A 18 1.89 15.08 -1.88
C MET A 18 1.39 16.48 -2.24
N PRO A 19 1.06 17.35 -1.26
CA PRO A 19 0.49 18.68 -1.53
C PRO A 19 1.29 19.57 -2.50
N ASN A 20 2.58 19.34 -2.62
CA ASN A 20 3.47 20.07 -3.53
C ASN A 20 3.65 19.41 -4.92
N GLU A 21 3.02 18.28 -5.16
CA GLU A 21 3.09 17.57 -6.45
C GLU A 21 1.93 17.97 -7.37
N PRO A 22 2.13 18.08 -8.71
CA PRO A 22 1.08 18.48 -9.64
C PRO A 22 -0.19 17.61 -9.60
N PHE A 23 -0.05 16.32 -9.32
CA PHE A 23 -1.17 15.39 -9.23
C PHE A 23 -1.95 15.45 -7.91
N TYR A 24 -1.59 16.34 -6.99
CA TYR A 24 -2.39 16.60 -5.78
C TYR A 24 -3.70 17.34 -6.10
N ASP A 25 -3.75 18.07 -7.20
CA ASP A 25 -4.97 18.67 -7.73
C ASP A 25 -6.03 17.59 -8.02
N GLU A 26 -7.30 17.84 -7.66
CA GLU A 26 -8.37 16.84 -7.77
C GLU A 26 -8.63 16.41 -9.21
N LYS A 27 -8.59 17.33 -10.18
CA LYS A 27 -8.81 17.01 -11.60
C LYS A 27 -7.65 16.19 -12.15
N CYS A 28 -6.42 16.54 -11.75
CA CYS A 28 -5.23 15.81 -12.16
C CYS A 28 -5.22 14.40 -11.54
N MET A 29 -5.58 14.26 -10.27
CA MET A 29 -5.69 12.96 -9.61
C MET A 29 -6.79 12.09 -10.23
N HIS A 30 -7.97 12.67 -10.53
CA HIS A 30 -9.05 11.95 -11.22
C HIS A 30 -8.59 11.46 -12.60
N ALA A 31 -7.93 12.30 -13.39
CA ALA A 31 -7.42 11.94 -14.70
C ALA A 31 -6.35 10.83 -14.61
N MET A 32 -5.50 10.86 -13.59
CA MET A 32 -4.53 9.79 -13.31
C MET A 32 -5.24 8.47 -13.01
N MET A 33 -6.20 8.47 -12.08
CA MET A 33 -6.98 7.27 -11.74
C MET A 33 -7.71 6.70 -12.97
N GLN A 34 -8.38 7.57 -13.75
CA GLN A 34 -9.04 7.14 -15.00
C GLN A 34 -8.04 6.51 -15.98
N SER A 35 -6.86 7.11 -16.13
CA SER A 35 -5.84 6.61 -17.06
C SER A 35 -5.34 5.23 -16.68
N VAL A 36 -5.06 4.99 -15.38
CA VAL A 36 -4.58 3.69 -14.93
C VAL A 36 -5.67 2.61 -14.99
N ILE A 37 -6.92 2.96 -14.73
CA ILE A 37 -8.07 2.05 -14.93
C ILE A 37 -8.22 1.68 -16.42
N ASN A 38 -8.12 2.65 -17.31
CA ASN A 38 -8.13 2.39 -18.77
C ASN A 38 -6.97 1.49 -19.20
N GLY A 39 -5.84 1.54 -18.48
CA GLY A 39 -4.68 0.67 -18.66
C GLY A 39 -4.85 -0.75 -18.08
N GLY A 40 -5.96 -1.04 -17.38
CA GLY A 40 -6.25 -2.36 -16.84
C GLY A 40 -5.91 -2.55 -15.36
N ALA A 41 -5.67 -1.48 -14.59
CA ALA A 41 -5.53 -1.59 -13.14
C ALA A 41 -6.79 -2.22 -12.53
N SER A 42 -6.62 -3.25 -11.70
CA SER A 42 -7.73 -4.02 -11.12
C SER A 42 -8.23 -3.45 -9.80
N ALA A 43 -7.45 -2.58 -9.18
CA ALA A 43 -7.80 -1.82 -7.97
C ALA A 43 -6.95 -0.55 -7.89
N LEU A 44 -7.40 0.40 -7.07
CA LEU A 44 -6.68 1.63 -6.76
C LEU A 44 -6.25 1.63 -5.29
N ARG A 45 -5.01 2.08 -5.02
CA ARG A 45 -4.51 2.38 -3.68
C ARG A 45 -4.28 3.88 -3.57
N VAL A 46 -4.97 4.55 -2.67
CA VAL A 46 -5.06 6.01 -2.60
C VAL A 46 -4.93 6.54 -1.18
N ALA A 47 -4.50 7.79 -1.03
CA ALA A 47 -4.29 8.43 0.27
C ALA A 47 -5.33 9.50 0.58
N GLY A 48 -5.98 9.38 1.75
CA GLY A 48 -6.95 10.34 2.27
C GLY A 48 -8.39 10.11 1.81
N ALA A 49 -9.32 10.58 2.63
CA ALA A 49 -10.76 10.40 2.41
C ALA A 49 -11.26 11.01 1.09
N ARG A 50 -10.66 12.13 0.64
CA ARG A 50 -10.96 12.77 -0.65
C ARG A 50 -10.73 11.80 -1.81
N ASP A 51 -9.53 11.23 -1.86
CA ASP A 51 -9.11 10.38 -2.97
C ASP A 51 -9.79 9.00 -2.92
N VAL A 52 -10.12 8.50 -1.71
CA VAL A 52 -10.96 7.30 -1.57
C VAL A 52 -12.34 7.52 -2.19
N LYS A 53 -13.04 8.63 -1.84
CA LYS A 53 -14.35 8.96 -2.42
C LYS A 53 -14.30 9.11 -3.94
N MET A 54 -13.23 9.68 -4.47
CA MET A 54 -12.99 9.81 -5.90
C MET A 54 -12.77 8.44 -6.55
N ALA A 55 -11.90 7.61 -5.98
CA ALA A 55 -11.58 6.28 -6.49
C ALA A 55 -12.81 5.35 -6.53
N LYS A 56 -13.74 5.47 -5.58
CA LYS A 56 -14.99 4.69 -5.55
C LYS A 56 -15.89 4.91 -6.75
N GLN A 57 -15.72 6.02 -7.48
CA GLN A 57 -16.50 6.30 -8.69
C GLN A 57 -16.12 5.40 -9.88
N PHE A 58 -14.96 4.77 -9.85
CA PHE A 58 -14.48 3.92 -10.95
C PHE A 58 -14.96 2.45 -10.88
N GLY A 59 -15.69 2.06 -9.83
CA GLY A 59 -16.29 0.72 -9.73
C GLY A 59 -15.30 -0.43 -9.49
N VAL A 60 -14.05 -0.12 -9.13
CA VAL A 60 -13.03 -1.10 -8.74
C VAL A 60 -12.82 -1.11 -7.23
N PRO A 61 -12.24 -2.17 -6.62
CA PRO A 61 -11.84 -2.16 -5.23
C PRO A 61 -10.88 -1.01 -4.91
N VAL A 62 -11.08 -0.38 -3.74
CA VAL A 62 -10.27 0.76 -3.28
C VAL A 62 -9.56 0.42 -1.98
N ILE A 63 -8.23 0.46 -2.00
CA ILE A 63 -7.37 0.42 -0.81
C ILE A 63 -7.15 1.86 -0.36
N GLY A 64 -7.72 2.20 0.81
CA GLY A 64 -7.53 3.51 1.43
C GLY A 64 -6.46 3.49 2.50
N LEU A 65 -5.68 4.55 2.57
CA LEU A 65 -4.75 4.83 3.66
C LEU A 65 -4.72 6.32 3.96
N THR A 66 -4.10 6.72 5.06
CA THR A 66 -3.75 8.13 5.28
C THR A 66 -2.24 8.29 5.43
N LYS A 67 -1.75 9.47 5.07
CA LYS A 67 -0.39 9.94 5.32
C LYS A 67 -0.44 11.41 5.72
N PRO A 68 0.51 11.89 6.54
CA PRO A 68 0.61 13.32 6.81
C PRO A 68 1.06 14.08 5.55
N ASP A 69 0.65 15.34 5.42
CA ASP A 69 1.04 16.23 4.30
C ASP A 69 2.56 16.43 4.21
N LYS A 70 3.25 16.31 5.32
CA LYS A 70 4.71 16.30 5.41
C LYS A 70 5.14 15.17 6.33
N LEU A 71 6.04 14.32 5.84
CA LEU A 71 6.65 13.30 6.68
C LEU A 71 7.45 13.95 7.80
N PRO A 72 7.37 13.44 9.04
CA PRO A 72 8.22 13.91 10.14
C PRO A 72 9.69 13.62 9.85
N ASP A 73 10.59 14.39 10.41
CA ASP A 73 12.04 14.22 10.17
C ASP A 73 12.54 12.84 10.57
N ASN A 74 11.93 12.24 11.60
CA ASN A 74 12.20 10.88 12.08
C ASN A 74 11.24 9.83 11.53
N TRP A 75 10.74 9.99 10.31
CA TRP A 75 9.71 9.12 9.69
C TRP A 75 10.06 7.63 9.69
N ARG A 76 11.35 7.28 9.71
CA ARG A 76 11.79 5.88 9.75
C ARG A 76 11.51 5.19 11.09
N SER A 77 11.44 5.96 12.18
CA SER A 77 11.26 5.46 13.56
C SER A 77 9.83 5.61 14.08
N VAL A 78 8.91 6.20 13.29
CA VAL A 78 7.54 6.48 13.74
C VAL A 78 6.50 5.93 12.78
N VAL A 79 5.34 5.59 13.32
CA VAL A 79 4.17 5.19 12.53
C VAL A 79 3.53 6.41 11.89
N TYR A 80 3.29 6.39 10.57
CA TYR A 80 2.68 7.49 9.84
C TYR A 80 1.61 7.08 8.80
N ILE A 81 1.48 5.78 8.51
CA ILE A 81 0.43 5.29 7.61
C ILE A 81 -0.78 4.85 8.46
N THR A 82 -1.90 5.55 8.33
CA THR A 82 -3.15 5.27 9.05
C THR A 82 -2.87 4.96 10.54
N PRO A 83 -2.31 5.94 11.29
CA PRO A 83 -1.66 5.67 12.58
C PRO A 83 -2.64 5.38 13.72
N THR A 84 -3.90 5.86 13.64
CA THR A 84 -4.85 5.76 14.75
C THR A 84 -6.25 5.35 14.30
N LEU A 85 -7.15 5.08 15.26
CA LEU A 85 -8.55 4.78 14.99
C LEU A 85 -9.32 5.94 14.34
N LYS A 86 -8.84 7.17 14.49
CA LYS A 86 -9.43 8.34 13.82
C LYS A 86 -9.30 8.21 12.30
N GLU A 87 -8.10 7.97 11.81
CA GLU A 87 -7.82 7.80 10.38
C GLU A 87 -8.53 6.56 9.82
N VAL A 88 -8.61 5.48 10.60
CA VAL A 88 -9.39 4.29 10.21
C VAL A 88 -10.86 4.65 9.99
N ASN A 89 -11.48 5.41 10.92
CA ASN A 89 -12.87 5.85 10.75
C ASN A 89 -13.06 6.75 9.53
N GLU A 90 -12.16 7.69 9.28
CA GLU A 90 -12.21 8.56 8.10
C GLU A 90 -12.21 7.75 6.79
N LEU A 91 -11.43 6.67 6.71
CA LEU A 91 -11.37 5.79 5.53
C LEU A 91 -12.61 4.91 5.40
N ILE A 92 -13.16 4.42 6.52
CA ILE A 92 -14.43 3.68 6.54
C ILE A 92 -15.56 4.58 6.00
N ASP A 93 -15.69 5.80 6.52
CA ASP A 93 -16.72 6.76 6.13
C ASP A 93 -16.56 7.22 4.68
N ALA A 94 -15.33 7.25 4.17
CA ALA A 94 -15.06 7.53 2.76
C ALA A 94 -15.42 6.37 1.83
N GLY A 95 -15.67 5.16 2.35
CA GLY A 95 -16.11 4.00 1.60
C GLY A 95 -14.99 3.08 1.09
N ALA A 96 -13.78 3.14 1.66
CA ALA A 96 -12.71 2.20 1.32
C ALA A 96 -13.18 0.74 1.48
N ASP A 97 -12.75 -0.14 0.60
CA ASP A 97 -13.05 -1.58 0.67
C ASP A 97 -11.99 -2.30 1.50
N ILE A 98 -10.75 -1.87 1.36
CA ILE A 98 -9.58 -2.35 2.09
C ILE A 98 -8.94 -1.14 2.77
N ILE A 99 -8.56 -1.27 4.03
CA ILE A 99 -7.87 -0.22 4.77
C ILE A 99 -6.44 -0.68 5.04
N ALA A 100 -5.48 0.05 4.47
CA ALA A 100 -4.07 -0.17 4.70
C ALA A 100 -3.60 0.66 5.89
N PHE A 101 -2.82 0.02 6.76
CA PHE A 101 -2.28 0.63 7.98
C PHE A 101 -0.84 0.17 8.20
N ASP A 102 -0.09 0.97 8.90
CA ASP A 102 1.26 0.64 9.33
C ASP A 102 1.23 -0.58 10.28
N GLY A 103 1.74 -1.70 9.81
CA GLY A 103 1.78 -2.97 10.55
C GLY A 103 3.07 -3.22 11.31
N THR A 104 3.96 -2.20 11.37
CA THR A 104 5.28 -2.35 11.99
C THR A 104 5.23 -2.35 13.52
N SER A 105 6.33 -2.79 14.14
CA SER A 105 6.54 -2.81 15.58
C SER A 105 6.87 -1.43 16.18
N ARG A 106 7.01 -0.39 15.33
CA ARG A 106 7.31 0.97 15.76
C ARG A 106 6.28 1.52 16.75
N PRO A 107 6.68 2.41 17.67
CA PRO A 107 5.76 2.99 18.66
C PRO A 107 4.54 3.63 18.02
N ARG A 108 3.36 3.25 18.51
CA ARG A 108 2.05 3.77 18.07
C ARG A 108 1.37 4.51 19.21
N ASN A 109 0.79 5.66 18.94
CA ASN A 109 0.10 6.46 19.94
C ASN A 109 -1.40 6.12 19.99
N GLY A 110 -1.94 5.93 21.20
CA GLY A 110 -3.37 5.92 21.49
C GLY A 110 -4.14 4.65 21.08
N CYS A 111 -3.53 3.69 20.39
CA CYS A 111 -4.16 2.41 20.04
C CYS A 111 -3.10 1.35 19.73
N THR A 112 -3.48 0.08 19.81
CA THR A 112 -2.65 -1.08 19.43
C THR A 112 -2.91 -1.50 17.99
N LEU A 113 -2.04 -2.35 17.41
CA LEU A 113 -2.32 -3.02 16.12
C LEU A 113 -3.62 -3.82 16.17
N GLN A 114 -3.86 -4.50 17.28
CA GLN A 114 -5.09 -5.27 17.47
C GLN A 114 -6.34 -4.39 17.44
N ASP A 115 -6.31 -3.20 18.04
CA ASP A 115 -7.44 -2.25 17.99
C ASP A 115 -7.73 -1.80 16.57
N ILE A 116 -6.68 -1.51 15.79
CA ILE A 116 -6.80 -1.11 14.37
C ILE A 116 -7.43 -2.24 13.55
N ILE A 117 -6.87 -3.44 13.62
CA ILE A 117 -7.37 -4.60 12.88
C ILE A 117 -8.81 -4.92 13.27
N TYR A 118 -9.10 -4.95 14.58
CA TYR A 118 -10.46 -5.19 15.08
C TYR A 118 -11.45 -4.15 14.56
N LYS A 119 -11.09 -2.86 14.61
CA LYS A 119 -11.96 -1.78 14.13
C LYS A 119 -12.27 -1.90 12.64
N ILE A 120 -11.25 -2.18 11.83
CA ILE A 120 -11.43 -2.36 10.38
C ILE A 120 -12.37 -3.53 10.10
N LYS A 121 -12.10 -4.69 10.68
CA LYS A 121 -12.87 -5.91 10.44
C LYS A 121 -14.30 -5.84 10.97
N SER A 122 -14.50 -5.26 12.14
CA SER A 122 -15.84 -5.05 12.72
C SER A 122 -16.72 -4.10 11.91
N SER A 123 -16.10 -3.29 11.03
CA SER A 123 -16.80 -2.43 10.07
C SER A 123 -17.06 -3.10 8.72
N GLY A 124 -16.78 -4.41 8.58
CA GLY A 124 -16.98 -5.17 7.36
C GLY A 124 -15.97 -4.84 6.26
N LYS A 125 -14.79 -4.28 6.63
CA LYS A 125 -13.71 -3.93 5.71
C LYS A 125 -12.55 -4.92 5.84
N LEU A 126 -11.70 -5.00 4.79
CA LEU A 126 -10.49 -5.81 4.81
C LEU A 126 -9.31 -5.03 5.40
N ALA A 127 -8.55 -5.69 6.26
CA ALA A 127 -7.39 -5.13 6.94
C ALA A 127 -6.10 -5.51 6.19
N MET A 128 -5.38 -4.52 5.64
CA MET A 128 -4.10 -4.69 4.94
C MET A 128 -2.98 -4.10 5.77
N ALA A 129 -2.04 -4.94 6.22
CA ALA A 129 -0.90 -4.53 7.01
C ALA A 129 0.30 -4.21 6.12
N ASP A 130 0.77 -2.96 6.13
CA ASP A 130 2.01 -2.52 5.52
C ASP A 130 3.16 -2.81 6.48
N ILE A 131 4.03 -3.77 6.15
CA ILE A 131 5.11 -4.25 7.02
C ILE A 131 6.49 -4.02 6.40
N SER A 132 7.51 -4.13 7.22
CA SER A 132 8.91 -3.98 6.85
C SER A 132 9.77 -5.21 7.11
N THR A 133 9.32 -6.12 7.99
CA THR A 133 10.05 -7.35 8.33
C THR A 133 9.14 -8.58 8.35
N LEU A 134 9.75 -9.76 8.33
CA LEU A 134 9.03 -11.04 8.41
C LEU A 134 8.25 -11.17 9.73
N GLU A 135 8.86 -10.80 10.83
CA GLU A 135 8.28 -10.87 12.18
C GLU A 135 7.02 -10.01 12.29
N GLU A 136 7.03 -8.82 11.69
CA GLU A 136 5.88 -7.93 11.63
C GLU A 136 4.74 -8.55 10.81
N GLY A 137 5.07 -9.17 9.68
CA GLY A 137 4.12 -9.88 8.83
C GLY A 137 3.44 -11.03 9.56
N ILE A 138 4.22 -11.87 10.26
CA ILE A 138 3.71 -12.97 11.09
C ILE A 138 2.81 -12.44 12.21
N ASN A 139 3.24 -11.38 12.90
CA ASN A 139 2.46 -10.78 13.99
C ASN A 139 1.12 -10.24 13.47
N CYS A 140 1.11 -9.48 12.38
CA CYS A 140 -0.11 -8.94 11.79
C CYS A 140 -1.07 -10.04 11.30
N ALA A 141 -0.54 -11.11 10.69
CA ALA A 141 -1.32 -12.28 10.29
C ALA A 141 -2.00 -12.96 11.49
N ASN A 142 -1.25 -13.15 12.58
CA ASN A 142 -1.76 -13.73 13.84
C ASN A 142 -2.80 -12.85 14.53
N LEU A 143 -2.66 -11.52 14.45
CA LEU A 143 -3.65 -10.56 14.94
C LEU A 143 -4.92 -10.49 14.07
N GLY A 144 -4.93 -11.16 12.90
CA GLY A 144 -6.10 -11.31 12.05
C GLY A 144 -6.17 -10.33 10.87
N ALA A 145 -5.06 -9.71 10.46
CA ALA A 145 -4.98 -8.99 9.20
C ALA A 145 -5.37 -9.91 8.03
N ASP A 146 -6.06 -9.38 7.04
CA ASP A 146 -6.54 -10.15 5.89
C ASP A 146 -5.49 -10.21 4.78
N ILE A 147 -4.63 -9.20 4.69
CA ILE A 147 -3.60 -9.03 3.65
C ILE A 147 -2.32 -8.50 4.31
N ILE A 148 -1.17 -9.00 3.87
CA ILE A 148 0.16 -8.53 4.30
C ILE A 148 0.88 -7.94 3.08
N SER A 149 1.48 -6.74 3.22
CA SER A 149 2.18 -6.05 2.13
C SER A 149 3.57 -5.59 2.54
N THR A 150 4.55 -5.79 1.65
CA THR A 150 5.95 -5.42 1.86
C THR A 150 6.22 -3.91 1.73
N THR A 151 5.20 -3.08 1.79
CA THR A 151 5.22 -1.63 1.51
C THR A 151 6.34 -0.88 2.22
N LEU A 152 6.63 -1.23 3.47
CA LEU A 152 7.61 -0.53 4.31
C LEU A 152 8.99 -1.19 4.34
N ALA A 153 9.22 -2.27 3.57
CA ALA A 153 10.52 -2.91 3.46
C ALA A 153 11.60 -1.95 2.93
N GLY A 154 12.64 -1.71 3.74
CA GLY A 154 13.70 -0.74 3.47
C GLY A 154 13.35 0.71 3.82
N TYR A 155 12.19 0.96 4.42
CA TYR A 155 11.72 2.30 4.82
C TYR A 155 11.57 2.48 6.34
N THR A 156 12.06 1.54 7.14
CA THR A 156 12.13 1.63 8.61
C THR A 156 13.56 1.43 9.09
N ASP A 157 13.84 1.78 10.34
CA ASP A 157 15.17 1.55 10.92
C ASP A 157 15.42 0.05 11.09
N GLU A 158 14.39 -0.74 11.39
CA GLU A 158 14.44 -2.19 11.56
C GLU A 158 14.76 -2.93 10.25
N SER A 159 14.21 -2.49 9.13
CA SER A 159 14.44 -3.12 7.81
C SER A 159 15.70 -2.60 7.09
N GLY A 160 16.39 -1.62 7.67
CA GLY A 160 17.56 -0.99 7.05
C GLY A 160 17.21 -0.13 5.82
N ILE A 161 18.21 0.13 4.99
CA ILE A 161 18.08 0.97 3.79
C ILE A 161 17.73 0.08 2.60
N ALA A 162 16.71 0.46 1.86
CA ALA A 162 16.31 -0.23 0.64
C ALA A 162 17.42 -0.16 -0.44
N GLY A 163 17.63 -1.27 -1.13
CA GLY A 163 18.30 -1.29 -2.42
C GLY A 163 17.40 -0.77 -3.55
N ASP A 164 17.82 -0.98 -4.79
CA ASP A 164 17.07 -0.52 -5.97
C ASP A 164 15.96 -1.50 -6.41
N GLU A 165 16.06 -2.76 -5.99
CA GLU A 165 15.11 -3.82 -6.35
C GLU A 165 14.01 -3.99 -5.29
N PRO A 166 12.85 -4.58 -5.68
CA PRO A 166 11.85 -5.06 -4.72
C PRO A 166 12.44 -6.05 -3.73
N ASP A 167 11.88 -6.12 -2.52
CA ASP A 167 12.32 -7.09 -1.52
C ASP A 167 11.72 -8.48 -1.78
N TYR A 168 12.30 -9.17 -2.73
CA TYR A 168 11.90 -10.53 -3.12
C TYR A 168 12.17 -11.58 -2.03
N GLU A 169 13.21 -11.36 -1.21
CA GLU A 169 13.53 -12.25 -0.10
C GLU A 169 12.48 -12.20 0.99
N LEU A 170 12.03 -11.00 1.36
CA LEU A 170 10.95 -10.82 2.31
C LEU A 170 9.64 -11.40 1.76
N LEU A 171 9.31 -11.13 0.48
CA LEU A 171 8.14 -11.71 -0.18
C LEU A 171 8.13 -13.24 -0.07
N LYS A 172 9.23 -13.89 -0.47
CA LYS A 172 9.36 -15.35 -0.46
C LYS A 172 9.16 -15.92 0.95
N LYS A 173 9.87 -15.34 1.93
CA LYS A 173 9.76 -15.79 3.34
C LYS A 173 8.34 -15.65 3.87
N LEU A 174 7.65 -14.55 3.57
CA LEU A 174 6.25 -14.36 3.98
C LEU A 174 5.33 -15.41 3.36
N VAL A 175 5.44 -15.63 2.04
CA VAL A 175 4.62 -16.62 1.31
C VAL A 175 4.84 -18.04 1.85
N GLU A 176 6.07 -18.40 2.24
CA GLU A 176 6.39 -19.70 2.82
C GLU A 176 5.93 -19.86 4.28
N THR A 177 5.68 -18.74 5.00
CA THR A 177 5.48 -18.78 6.45
C THR A 177 4.04 -18.52 6.89
N ILE A 178 3.26 -17.74 6.12
CA ILE A 178 1.90 -17.33 6.51
C ILE A 178 0.86 -17.76 5.49
N ASP A 179 -0.36 -18.08 5.98
CA ASP A 179 -1.50 -18.47 5.12
C ASP A 179 -2.32 -17.25 4.63
N LYS A 180 -1.74 -16.06 4.69
CA LYS A 180 -2.42 -14.83 4.23
C LYS A 180 -1.94 -14.43 2.86
N PRO A 181 -2.80 -13.79 2.02
CA PRO A 181 -2.37 -13.16 0.78
C PRO A 181 -1.23 -12.17 1.03
N VAL A 182 -0.11 -12.35 0.32
CA VAL A 182 1.04 -11.46 0.39
C VAL A 182 1.10 -10.59 -0.86
N ILE A 183 1.19 -9.29 -0.68
CA ILE A 183 1.35 -8.30 -1.75
C ILE A 183 2.81 -7.84 -1.79
N LEU A 184 3.40 -7.84 -2.98
CA LEU A 184 4.66 -7.13 -3.21
C LEU A 184 4.35 -5.67 -3.56
N GLU A 185 4.85 -4.76 -2.75
CA GLU A 185 4.82 -3.31 -3.00
C GLU A 185 6.20 -2.71 -2.72
N GLY A 186 6.63 -1.81 -3.58
CA GLY A 186 7.87 -1.07 -3.45
C GLY A 186 8.91 -1.43 -4.51
N ARG A 187 9.48 -0.40 -5.14
CA ARG A 187 10.59 -0.49 -6.11
C ARG A 187 10.35 -1.37 -7.34
N ILE A 188 9.09 -1.60 -7.71
CA ILE A 188 8.70 -2.29 -8.94
C ILE A 188 8.77 -1.28 -10.08
N TRP A 189 9.75 -1.44 -10.99
CA TRP A 189 10.00 -0.50 -12.06
C TRP A 189 9.83 -1.09 -13.46
N ALA A 190 9.82 -2.42 -13.58
CA ALA A 190 9.75 -3.11 -14.85
C ALA A 190 8.69 -4.23 -14.83
N PRO A 191 8.12 -4.61 -15.99
CA PRO A 191 7.23 -5.76 -16.10
C PRO A 191 7.85 -7.07 -15.63
N GLU A 192 9.17 -7.20 -15.72
CA GLU A 192 9.95 -8.35 -15.27
C GLU A 192 9.87 -8.51 -13.74
N ASP A 193 9.82 -7.40 -12.99
CA ASP A 193 9.65 -7.43 -11.54
C ASP A 193 8.30 -8.04 -11.16
N VAL A 194 7.25 -7.73 -11.94
CA VAL A 194 5.90 -8.27 -11.73
C VAL A 194 5.87 -9.77 -11.96
N LYS A 195 6.50 -10.25 -13.05
CA LYS A 195 6.59 -11.69 -13.35
C LYS A 195 7.29 -12.43 -12.22
N LYS A 196 8.46 -11.93 -11.80
CA LYS A 196 9.25 -12.50 -10.71
C LYS A 196 8.47 -12.51 -9.39
N ALA A 197 7.70 -11.47 -9.09
CA ALA A 197 6.83 -11.43 -7.92
C ALA A 197 5.81 -12.57 -7.92
N PHE A 198 5.13 -12.80 -9.05
CA PHE A 198 4.14 -13.88 -9.17
C PHE A 198 4.78 -15.26 -9.13
N GLU A 199 5.97 -15.44 -9.73
CA GLU A 199 6.75 -16.69 -9.64
C GLU A 199 7.14 -17.03 -8.19
N LEU A 200 7.37 -16.01 -7.36
CA LEU A 200 7.65 -16.14 -5.93
C LEU A 200 6.40 -16.26 -5.06
N GLY A 201 5.21 -16.28 -5.65
CA GLY A 201 3.95 -16.52 -4.95
C GLY A 201 3.23 -15.27 -4.45
N ALA A 202 3.57 -14.06 -4.92
CA ALA A 202 2.79 -12.87 -4.62
C ALA A 202 1.32 -13.07 -5.02
N HIS A 203 0.39 -12.71 -4.15
CA HIS A 203 -1.03 -12.76 -4.45
C HIS A 203 -1.42 -11.72 -5.51
N CYS A 204 -0.96 -10.51 -5.34
CA CYS A 204 -1.01 -9.41 -6.32
C CYS A 204 0.17 -8.45 -6.09
N VAL A 205 0.32 -7.46 -6.95
CA VAL A 205 1.38 -6.44 -6.86
C VAL A 205 0.78 -5.05 -6.82
N VAL A 206 1.41 -4.15 -6.03
CA VAL A 206 1.08 -2.73 -6.01
C VAL A 206 2.22 -1.93 -6.64
N ILE A 207 1.91 -1.14 -7.67
CA ILE A 207 2.86 -0.30 -8.37
C ILE A 207 2.46 1.16 -8.21
N GLY A 208 3.37 1.98 -7.70
CA GLY A 208 3.18 3.42 -7.55
C GLY A 208 4.06 4.22 -8.50
N SER A 209 5.26 4.56 -8.08
CA SER A 209 6.15 5.54 -8.73
C SER A 209 6.43 5.28 -10.21
N ALA A 210 6.54 4.02 -10.61
CA ALA A 210 6.79 3.63 -12.01
C ALA A 210 5.60 3.93 -12.95
N ILE A 211 4.41 4.19 -12.41
CA ILE A 211 3.21 4.48 -13.20
C ILE A 211 2.70 5.90 -12.93
N THR A 212 2.63 6.31 -11.66
CA THR A 212 1.88 7.51 -11.24
C THR A 212 2.74 8.71 -10.89
N ARG A 213 4.08 8.60 -11.02
CA ARG A 213 5.02 9.69 -10.74
C ARG A 213 5.91 10.02 -11.93
N PRO A 214 5.37 10.71 -12.97
CA PRO A 214 6.13 11.02 -14.17
C PRO A 214 7.47 11.72 -13.92
N HIS A 215 7.55 12.57 -12.89
CA HIS A 215 8.80 13.25 -12.52
C HIS A 215 9.89 12.26 -12.08
N LEU A 216 9.55 11.19 -11.34
CA LEU A 216 10.51 10.15 -10.94
C LEU A 216 10.89 9.27 -12.14
N ILE A 217 9.93 8.96 -13.01
CA ILE A 217 10.19 8.21 -14.25
C ILE A 217 11.15 9.00 -15.13
N THR A 218 10.85 10.28 -15.37
CA THR A 218 11.71 11.18 -16.15
C THR A 218 13.12 11.28 -15.55
N LYS A 219 13.21 11.44 -14.22
CA LYS A 219 14.49 11.51 -13.52
C LYS A 219 15.35 10.27 -13.79
N ARG A 220 14.79 9.05 -13.73
CA ARG A 220 15.52 7.81 -14.05
C ARG A 220 16.12 7.81 -15.44
N PHE A 221 15.37 8.30 -16.44
CA PHE A 221 15.89 8.41 -17.82
C PHE A 221 16.99 9.46 -17.92
N VAL A 222 16.83 10.62 -17.29
CA VAL A 222 17.85 11.68 -17.28
C VAL A 222 19.15 11.23 -16.62
N GLU A 223 19.06 10.49 -15.52
CA GLU A 223 20.23 10.00 -14.78
C GLU A 223 20.94 8.79 -15.46
N SER A 224 20.36 8.25 -16.54
CA SER A 224 20.95 7.13 -17.29
C SER A 224 21.92 7.58 -18.39
N ILE A 225 22.05 8.87 -18.63
CA ILE A 225 22.95 9.48 -19.63
C ILE A 225 24.01 10.35 -18.94
#